data_8722610cd7ab72ddda391183a9b7ba66
#
_entry.id   8722610cd7ab72ddda391183a9b7ba66
#
_cell.length_a   1.000
_cell.length_b   1.000
_cell.length_c   1.000
_cell.angle_alpha   90.00
_cell.angle_beta   90.00
_cell.angle_gamma   90.00
#
_symmetry.space_group_name_H-M   'P 1'
#
loop_
_entity.id
_entity.type
_entity.pdbx_description
1 polymer ?
#
loop_
_entity_poly.entity_id
_entity_poly.type
_entity_poly.pdbx_seq_one_letter_code
_entity_poly.pdbx_strand_id
1 'polypeptide(L)'
;MTDATIRIARPDEYARALATYEAWGYGGGVTPADRIYLAESGGELVGIVRRTREHEVTMLRGMQVAAEWRGRGIGARLLRAFVAELGAEECICLPYTHLTEFYGSAGFVEIPEEDAPPFLRYRLAGYRTRGLSVLVMRRPGGVEAGA
;
A
#
# COMPACT_ATOMS: atom_id res chain seq x y z
N MET A 1 -13.38 -5.37 -23.31
CA MET A 1 -12.98 -5.53 -21.93
C MET A 1 -12.72 -4.16 -21.32
N THR A 2 -13.33 -3.90 -20.19
CA THR A 2 -13.20 -2.61 -19.54
C THR A 2 -11.88 -2.55 -18.77
N ASP A 3 -11.10 -1.50 -19.02
CA ASP A 3 -9.88 -1.28 -18.26
C ASP A 3 -10.19 -0.49 -16.99
N ALA A 4 -9.27 -0.48 -16.03
CA ALA A 4 -9.42 0.26 -14.80
C ALA A 4 -8.76 1.63 -14.92
N THR A 5 -9.29 2.59 -14.19
CA THR A 5 -8.74 3.94 -14.05
C THR A 5 -8.16 4.09 -12.65
N ILE A 6 -6.94 4.64 -12.56
CA ILE A 6 -6.31 4.91 -11.27
C ILE A 6 -6.51 6.38 -10.94
N ARG A 7 -6.98 6.66 -9.74
CA ARG A 7 -7.18 8.04 -9.28
C ARG A 7 -7.08 8.15 -7.76
N ILE A 8 -6.97 9.37 -7.27
CA ILE A 8 -6.95 9.64 -5.84
C ILE A 8 -8.38 9.80 -5.36
N ALA A 9 -8.69 9.20 -4.21
CA ALA A 9 -10.02 9.30 -3.62
C ALA A 9 -10.30 10.71 -3.11
N ARG A 10 -11.54 11.16 -3.28
CA ARG A 10 -12.04 12.37 -2.62
C ARG A 10 -12.39 12.04 -1.17
N PRO A 11 -12.39 13.03 -0.27
CA PRO A 11 -12.76 12.77 1.14
C PRO A 11 -14.12 12.09 1.31
N ASP A 12 -15.09 12.39 0.43
CA ASP A 12 -16.43 11.78 0.51
C ASP A 12 -16.46 10.32 0.07
N GLU A 13 -15.33 9.79 -0.41
CA GLU A 13 -15.20 8.39 -0.82
C GLU A 13 -14.53 7.50 0.23
N TYR A 14 -14.10 8.05 1.35
CA TYR A 14 -13.36 7.29 2.36
C TYR A 14 -14.22 6.21 3.01
N ALA A 15 -15.50 6.49 3.24
CA ALA A 15 -16.43 5.50 3.76
C ALA A 15 -16.60 4.33 2.78
N ARG A 16 -16.66 4.64 1.49
CA ARG A 16 -16.75 3.61 0.43
C ARG A 16 -15.50 2.74 0.39
N ALA A 17 -14.32 3.36 0.51
CA ALA A 17 -13.05 2.63 0.55
C ALA A 17 -13.00 1.69 1.75
N LEU A 18 -13.41 2.15 2.93
CA LEU A 18 -13.46 1.33 4.13
C LEU A 18 -14.42 0.15 3.95
N ALA A 19 -15.60 0.39 3.43
CA ALA A 19 -16.59 -0.67 3.20
C ALA A 19 -16.07 -1.70 2.20
N THR A 20 -15.36 -1.26 1.17
CA THR A 20 -14.77 -2.16 0.18
C THR A 20 -13.66 -3.01 0.79
N TYR A 21 -12.79 -2.42 1.60
CA TYR A 21 -11.77 -3.18 2.33
C TYR A 21 -12.41 -4.27 3.20
N GLU A 22 -13.46 -3.91 3.94
CA GLU A 22 -14.14 -4.86 4.82
C GLU A 22 -14.77 -5.99 4.02
N ALA A 23 -15.37 -5.67 2.88
CA ALA A 23 -15.94 -6.69 1.98
C ALA A 23 -14.87 -7.64 1.44
N TRP A 24 -13.63 -7.16 1.29
CA TRP A 24 -12.50 -7.98 0.83
C TRP A 24 -11.78 -8.69 1.97
N GLY A 25 -12.23 -8.53 3.22
CA GLY A 25 -11.63 -9.18 4.37
C GLY A 25 -10.37 -8.49 4.90
N TYR A 26 -10.11 -7.25 4.48
CA TYR A 26 -8.96 -6.50 4.97
C TYR A 26 -9.38 -5.61 6.15
N GLY A 27 -8.77 -5.84 7.32
CA GLY A 27 -9.13 -5.18 8.56
C GLY A 27 -8.25 -4.00 8.96
N GLY A 28 -7.38 -3.53 8.08
CA GLY A 28 -6.41 -2.48 8.43
C GLY A 28 -7.00 -1.08 8.60
N GLY A 29 -8.24 -0.87 8.19
CA GLY A 29 -8.94 0.39 8.40
C GLY A 29 -8.55 1.50 7.44
N VAL A 30 -9.19 2.65 7.64
CA VAL A 30 -8.95 3.89 6.91
C VAL A 30 -9.08 5.03 7.91
N THR A 31 -8.21 6.03 7.83
CA THR A 31 -8.32 7.23 8.66
C THR A 31 -8.51 8.46 7.77
N PRO A 32 -9.11 9.56 8.30
CA PRO A 32 -9.31 10.77 7.49
C PRO A 32 -8.02 11.42 6.99
N ALA A 33 -6.90 11.14 7.65
CA ALA A 33 -5.60 11.69 7.26
C ALA A 33 -4.92 10.89 6.15
N ASP A 34 -5.43 9.72 5.80
CA ASP A 34 -4.84 8.88 4.76
C ASP A 34 -5.03 9.49 3.38
N ARG A 35 -4.05 9.26 2.52
CA ARG A 35 -4.22 9.51 1.09
C ARG A 35 -4.51 8.19 0.41
N ILE A 36 -5.64 8.11 -0.27
CA ILE A 36 -6.14 6.84 -0.81
C ILE A 36 -6.08 6.87 -2.32
N TYR A 37 -5.50 5.83 -2.90
CA TYR A 37 -5.43 5.64 -4.36
C TYR A 37 -6.38 4.52 -4.71
N LEU A 38 -7.23 4.77 -5.70
CA LEU A 38 -8.28 3.85 -6.12
C LEU A 38 -8.05 3.38 -7.54
N ALA A 39 -8.33 2.10 -7.78
CA ALA A 39 -8.51 1.58 -9.12
C ALA A 39 -10.01 1.30 -9.30
N GLU A 40 -10.58 1.81 -10.37
CA GLU A 40 -12.01 1.76 -10.62
C GLU A 40 -12.30 1.31 -12.04
N SER A 41 -13.29 0.45 -12.21
CA SER A 41 -13.74 0.00 -13.51
C SER A 41 -15.26 -0.06 -13.52
N GLY A 42 -15.89 0.67 -14.44
CA GLY A 42 -17.35 0.68 -14.55
C GLY A 42 -18.05 1.17 -13.28
N GLY A 43 -17.45 2.09 -12.53
CA GLY A 43 -18.00 2.60 -11.29
C GLY A 43 -17.77 1.72 -10.08
N GLU A 44 -17.08 0.60 -10.24
CA GLU A 44 -16.80 -0.36 -9.17
C GLU A 44 -15.33 -0.27 -8.76
N LEU A 45 -15.06 -0.31 -7.45
CA LEU A 45 -13.69 -0.32 -6.97
C LEU A 45 -13.09 -1.71 -7.16
N VAL A 46 -11.91 -1.76 -7.79
CA VAL A 46 -11.22 -3.02 -8.08
C VAL A 46 -9.83 -3.09 -7.43
N GLY A 47 -9.35 -1.99 -6.88
CA GLY A 47 -8.09 -1.96 -6.14
C GLY A 47 -7.98 -0.72 -5.28
N ILE A 48 -7.22 -0.82 -4.19
CA ILE A 48 -7.01 0.27 -3.23
C ILE A 48 -5.59 0.16 -2.67
N VAL A 49 -4.95 1.31 -2.46
CA VAL A 49 -3.74 1.41 -1.63
C VAL A 49 -3.77 2.75 -0.91
N ARG A 50 -3.17 2.81 0.28
CA ARG A 50 -3.17 4.03 1.10
C ARG A 50 -1.75 4.49 1.41
N ARG A 51 -1.57 5.81 1.45
CA ARG A 51 -0.41 6.43 2.06
C ARG A 51 -0.84 6.94 3.42
N THR A 52 -0.18 6.45 4.46
CA THR A 52 -0.47 6.86 5.84
C THR A 52 0.75 7.57 6.42
N ARG A 53 0.52 8.33 7.48
CA ARG A 53 1.61 8.92 8.24
C ARG A 53 1.40 8.58 9.71
N GLU A 54 2.32 7.81 10.26
CA GLU A 54 2.22 7.28 11.62
C GLU A 54 3.54 7.54 12.34
N HIS A 55 3.50 8.21 13.48
CA HIS A 55 4.72 8.55 14.25
C HIS A 55 5.78 9.21 13.37
N GLU A 56 5.34 10.13 12.50
CA GLU A 56 6.19 10.86 11.55
C GLU A 56 6.83 9.98 10.48
N VAL A 57 6.35 8.76 10.31
CA VAL A 57 6.80 7.83 9.26
C VAL A 57 5.74 7.72 8.18
N THR A 58 6.13 7.94 6.94
CA THR A 58 5.25 7.75 5.79
C THR A 58 5.26 6.27 5.42
N MET A 59 4.07 5.70 5.26
CA MET A 59 3.92 4.28 4.99
C MET A 59 3.01 4.02 3.79
N LEU A 60 3.30 2.95 3.09
CA LEU A 60 2.37 2.33 2.14
C LEU A 60 1.64 1.21 2.87
N ARG A 61 0.31 1.26 2.87
CA ARG A 61 -0.51 0.27 3.55
C ARG A 61 -1.72 -0.12 2.71
N GLY A 62 -2.23 -1.32 2.95
CA GLY A 62 -3.52 -1.74 2.44
C GLY A 62 -3.57 -1.92 0.92
N MET A 63 -2.50 -2.39 0.29
CA MET A 63 -2.53 -2.74 -1.13
C MET A 63 -3.41 -3.97 -1.32
N GLN A 64 -4.60 -3.77 -1.88
CA GLN A 64 -5.56 -4.83 -2.12
C GLN A 64 -6.13 -4.70 -3.53
N VAL A 65 -6.31 -5.83 -4.19
CA VAL A 65 -6.94 -5.91 -5.51
C VAL A 65 -8.06 -6.94 -5.43
N ALA A 66 -9.21 -6.62 -6.01
CA ALA A 66 -10.34 -7.54 -6.05
C ALA A 66 -9.92 -8.87 -6.69
N ALA A 67 -10.40 -9.98 -6.14
CA ALA A 67 -9.93 -11.32 -6.54
C ALA A 67 -10.05 -11.54 -8.05
N GLU A 68 -11.16 -11.14 -8.66
CA GLU A 68 -11.40 -11.31 -10.10
C GLU A 68 -10.58 -10.37 -10.98
N TRP A 69 -9.90 -9.39 -10.36
CA TRP A 69 -9.03 -8.45 -11.09
C TRP A 69 -7.54 -8.72 -10.89
N ARG A 70 -7.17 -9.73 -10.11
CA ARG A 70 -5.78 -10.10 -9.90
C ARG A 70 -5.17 -10.65 -11.19
N GLY A 71 -3.86 -10.45 -11.34
CA GLY A 71 -3.15 -10.88 -12.54
C GLY A 71 -3.34 -9.99 -13.75
N ARG A 72 -3.94 -8.81 -13.58
CA ARG A 72 -4.19 -7.85 -14.67
C ARG A 72 -3.38 -6.56 -14.54
N GLY A 73 -2.41 -6.53 -13.62
CA GLY A 73 -1.53 -5.37 -13.45
C GLY A 73 -2.11 -4.22 -12.64
N ILE A 74 -3.25 -4.40 -11.97
CA ILE A 74 -3.88 -3.33 -11.18
C ILE A 74 -2.97 -2.92 -10.02
N GLY A 75 -2.42 -3.88 -9.28
CA GLY A 75 -1.52 -3.58 -8.17
C GLY A 75 -0.29 -2.81 -8.63
N ALA A 76 0.30 -3.18 -9.75
CA ALA A 76 1.46 -2.48 -10.31
C ALA A 76 1.12 -1.04 -10.70
N ARG A 77 -0.07 -0.82 -11.26
CA ARG A 77 -0.52 0.54 -11.63
C ARG A 77 -0.78 1.39 -10.40
N LEU A 78 -1.39 0.82 -9.36
CA LEU A 78 -1.57 1.51 -8.08
C LEU A 78 -0.22 1.87 -7.46
N LEU A 79 0.73 0.94 -7.47
CA LEU A 79 2.06 1.18 -6.91
C LEU A 79 2.78 2.32 -7.67
N ARG A 80 2.70 2.34 -8.99
CA ARG A 80 3.29 3.40 -9.80
C ARG A 80 2.66 4.76 -9.48
N ALA A 81 1.34 4.82 -9.35
CA ALA A 81 0.66 6.06 -9.00
C ALA A 81 1.07 6.54 -7.59
N PHE A 82 1.19 5.62 -6.66
CA PHE A 82 1.63 5.91 -5.30
C PHE A 82 3.03 6.54 -5.30
N VAL A 83 4.02 5.89 -5.94
CA VAL A 83 5.39 6.39 -5.91
C VAL A 83 5.57 7.65 -6.76
N ALA A 84 4.78 7.83 -7.81
CA ALA A 84 4.82 9.05 -8.60
C ALA A 84 4.44 10.27 -7.75
N GLU A 85 3.42 10.14 -6.92
CA GLU A 85 3.01 11.23 -6.03
C GLU A 85 3.92 11.35 -4.80
N LEU A 86 4.47 10.24 -4.32
CA LEU A 86 5.40 10.22 -3.19
C LEU A 86 6.67 11.04 -3.51
N GLY A 87 7.14 10.97 -4.75
CA GLY A 87 8.34 11.67 -5.19
C GLY A 87 9.59 11.19 -4.43
N ALA A 88 10.31 12.13 -3.84
CA ALA A 88 11.57 11.87 -3.13
C ALA A 88 11.38 11.58 -1.64
N GLU A 89 10.16 11.48 -1.17
CA GLU A 89 9.88 11.20 0.24
C GLU A 89 10.21 9.74 0.58
N GLU A 90 10.81 9.52 1.76
CA GLU A 90 11.04 8.17 2.27
C GLU A 90 9.71 7.50 2.61
N CYS A 91 9.62 6.20 2.35
CA CYS A 91 8.40 5.44 2.63
C CYS A 91 8.76 4.03 3.08
N ILE A 92 8.00 3.51 4.04
CA ILE A 92 8.19 2.15 4.57
C ILE A 92 6.93 1.35 4.32
N CYS A 93 7.09 0.05 4.06
CA CYS A 93 5.98 -0.89 4.02
C CYS A 93 6.36 -2.19 4.73
N LEU A 94 5.34 -2.96 5.13
CA LEU A 94 5.52 -4.24 5.82
C LEU A 94 4.84 -5.34 4.98
N PRO A 95 5.42 -5.69 3.82
CA PRO A 95 4.77 -6.62 2.90
C PRO A 95 4.95 -8.08 3.32
N TYR A 96 4.13 -8.94 2.75
CA TYR A 96 4.39 -10.37 2.80
C TYR A 96 5.70 -10.69 2.11
N THR A 97 6.41 -11.70 2.61
CA THR A 97 7.75 -12.07 2.11
C THR A 97 7.76 -12.42 0.62
N HIS A 98 6.65 -12.91 0.07
CA HIS A 98 6.59 -13.26 -1.36
C HIS A 98 6.38 -12.05 -2.29
N LEU A 99 6.26 -10.84 -1.74
CA LEU A 99 6.01 -9.62 -2.52
C LEU A 99 7.23 -8.70 -2.63
N THR A 100 8.42 -9.20 -2.27
CA THR A 100 9.64 -8.36 -2.30
C THR A 100 9.98 -7.87 -3.70
N GLU A 101 9.79 -8.70 -4.72
CA GLU A 101 10.04 -8.27 -6.11
C GLU A 101 9.03 -7.23 -6.56
N PHE A 102 7.78 -7.39 -6.16
CA PHE A 102 6.72 -6.45 -6.50
C PHE A 102 7.05 -5.04 -5.99
N TYR A 103 7.35 -4.91 -4.70
CA TYR A 103 7.69 -3.61 -4.13
C TYR A 103 9.08 -3.16 -4.55
N GLY A 104 10.00 -4.08 -4.76
CA GLY A 104 11.34 -3.79 -5.28
C GLY A 104 11.31 -3.09 -6.62
N SER A 105 10.33 -3.39 -7.46
CA SER A 105 10.17 -2.75 -8.77
C SER A 105 9.93 -1.24 -8.68
N ALA A 106 9.48 -0.76 -7.50
CA ALA A 106 9.23 0.66 -7.26
C ALA A 106 10.29 1.31 -6.36
N GLY A 107 11.41 0.62 -6.14
CA GLY A 107 12.53 1.19 -5.38
C GLY A 107 12.53 0.86 -3.90
N PHE A 108 11.63 0.02 -3.42
CA PHE A 108 11.67 -0.45 -2.04
C PHE A 108 12.72 -1.54 -1.90
N VAL A 109 13.49 -1.51 -0.82
CA VAL A 109 14.50 -2.52 -0.51
C VAL A 109 14.27 -3.04 0.90
N GLU A 110 14.55 -4.32 1.10
CA GLU A 110 14.45 -4.91 2.44
C GLU A 110 15.51 -4.28 3.34
N ILE A 111 15.13 -3.97 4.59
CA ILE A 111 16.06 -3.46 5.60
C ILE A 111 16.04 -4.40 6.80
N PRO A 112 17.13 -4.44 7.60
CA PRO A 112 17.11 -5.18 8.86
C PRO A 112 16.04 -4.65 9.80
N GLU A 113 15.42 -5.54 10.58
CA GLU A 113 14.35 -5.11 11.49
C GLU A 113 14.84 -4.12 12.55
N GLU A 114 16.09 -4.26 13.00
CA GLU A 114 16.67 -3.35 13.97
C GLU A 114 16.79 -1.91 13.43
N ASP A 115 16.72 -1.73 12.12
CA ASP A 115 16.76 -0.40 11.49
C ASP A 115 15.35 0.21 11.34
N ALA A 116 14.31 -0.57 11.62
CA ALA A 116 12.94 -0.07 11.55
C ALA A 116 12.57 0.69 12.83
N PRO A 117 11.69 1.70 12.74
CA PRO A 117 11.19 2.37 13.93
C PRO A 117 10.58 1.38 14.94
N PRO A 118 10.71 1.62 16.26
CA PRO A 118 10.24 0.69 17.28
C PRO A 118 8.76 0.28 17.13
N PHE A 119 7.88 1.21 16.76
CA PHE A 119 6.47 0.87 16.62
C PHE A 119 6.21 -0.11 15.48
N LEU A 120 7.05 -0.10 14.44
CA LEU A 120 6.94 -1.06 13.34
C LEU A 120 7.51 -2.42 13.71
N ARG A 121 8.57 -2.45 14.52
CA ARG A 121 9.08 -3.72 15.05
C ARG A 121 8.02 -4.41 15.91
N TYR A 122 7.31 -3.65 16.70
CA TYR A 122 6.20 -4.17 17.51
C TYR A 122 5.08 -4.70 16.60
N ARG A 123 4.73 -3.96 15.57
CA ARG A 123 3.68 -4.37 14.61
C ARG A 123 4.08 -5.65 13.86
N LEU A 124 5.33 -5.76 13.43
CA LEU A 124 5.85 -6.99 12.79
C LEU A 124 5.69 -8.20 13.71
N ALA A 125 6.06 -8.05 14.98
CA ALA A 125 5.93 -9.13 15.95
C ALA A 125 4.47 -9.56 16.09
N GLY A 126 3.54 -8.60 16.11
CA GLY A 126 2.11 -8.89 16.17
C GLY A 126 1.60 -9.65 14.95
N TYR A 127 2.05 -9.29 13.76
CA TYR A 127 1.70 -10.02 12.54
C TYR A 127 2.22 -11.46 12.57
N ARG A 128 3.45 -11.64 13.03
CA ARG A 128 4.06 -12.97 13.10
C ARG A 128 3.38 -13.88 14.13
N THR A 129 2.92 -13.33 15.25
CA THR A 129 2.15 -14.14 16.21
C THR A 129 0.84 -14.63 15.63
N ARG A 130 0.32 -13.97 14.59
CA ARG A 130 -0.87 -14.41 13.85
C ARG A 130 -0.53 -15.29 12.65
N GLY A 131 0.73 -15.73 12.53
CA GLY A 131 1.17 -16.64 11.48
C GLY A 131 1.47 -15.97 10.14
N LEU A 132 1.58 -14.65 10.10
CA LEU A 132 1.87 -13.93 8.85
C LEU A 132 3.38 -13.87 8.60
N SER A 133 3.79 -14.16 7.37
CA SER A 133 5.18 -14.05 6.94
C SER A 133 5.40 -12.69 6.32
N VAL A 134 5.93 -11.76 7.11
CA VAL A 134 6.12 -10.37 6.72
C VAL A 134 7.56 -9.92 6.99
N LEU A 135 7.96 -8.86 6.32
CA LEU A 135 9.25 -8.22 6.53
C LEU A 135 9.09 -6.72 6.42
N VAL A 136 10.17 -5.97 6.53
CA VAL A 136 10.13 -4.52 6.38
C VAL A 136 10.94 -4.10 5.16
N MET A 137 10.34 -3.22 4.34
CA MET A 137 11.01 -2.64 3.18
C MET A 137 10.93 -1.12 3.26
N ARG A 138 11.97 -0.46 2.76
CA ARG A 138 12.05 0.99 2.72
C ARG A 138 12.41 1.47 1.32
N ARG A 139 11.68 2.48 0.84
CA ARG A 139 12.09 3.25 -0.32
C ARG A 139 12.80 4.48 0.22
N PRO A 140 14.13 4.59 0.05
CA PRO A 140 14.88 5.68 0.67
C PRO A 140 14.49 7.03 0.10
N GLY A 141 14.64 8.07 0.93
CA GLY A 141 14.43 9.45 0.48
C GLY A 141 15.45 9.82 -0.59
N GLY A 142 15.05 10.77 -1.46
CA GLY A 142 15.92 11.23 -2.55
C GLY A 142 15.81 10.40 -3.83
N VAL A 143 15.04 9.30 -3.83
CA VAL A 143 14.78 8.52 -5.04
C VAL A 143 13.63 9.17 -5.79
N GLU A 144 13.83 9.46 -7.06
CA GLU A 144 12.76 10.04 -7.88
C GLU A 144 11.94 8.95 -8.57
N ALA A 145 10.63 9.18 -8.66
CA ALA A 145 9.75 8.26 -9.35
C ALA A 145 10.11 8.22 -10.84
N GLY A 146 10.25 7.02 -11.38
CA GLY A 146 10.58 6.83 -12.78
C GLY A 146 12.05 6.98 -13.13
N ALA A 147 12.91 7.15 -12.13
CA ALA A 147 14.35 7.24 -12.36
C ALA A 147 14.95 5.87 -12.71
#